data_0ac863b300f4169c9d09f7c8a1fb1de1
#
_entry.id   0ac863b300f4169c9d09f7c8a1fb1de1
#
_cell.length_a   1.000
_cell.length_b   1.000
_cell.length_c   1.000
_cell.angle_alpha   90.00
_cell.angle_beta   90.00
_cell.angle_gamma   90.00
#
_symmetry.space_group_name_H-M   'P 1'
#
loop_
_entity.id
_entity.type
_entity.pdbx_description
1 polymer ?
#
loop_
_entity_poly.entity_id
_entity_poly.type
_entity_poly.pdbx_seq_one_letter_code
_entity_poly.pdbx_strand_id
1 'polypeptide(L)'
;MHRRFTANDAEEDGTTQTSPDSTAPEGTVFHHANDGRPLATPWQVATERSIALADRPLAEGYIVDPACGSGLQVWAHALTLARPAIGIELDPARALASALNLRTVGEMSGGVGLPWCEGSAVLAGNGLEAEQALTTALGQASPCVAMLQLDPARPRNSRHHDLSEMRPALDGVLDAWRPWFAPHDLGPAMLLDLSPRLSADQRAQVEAMVEERWPSLRRTWVWTSRGRGRVDRLALWTGPLADDGALRRFVRIPPKMGERPFTVATHHPVEPLTITVHPPQRGEHVSLLDAALVESGLVAQWLADVTKDTDLRWGVVDGRRPQLHHPHPLRLRPEDRGLVQATGRVVALFQGSLSDDTVQDVVELAIEHRFSSLKLRLATPPERQPAWQGALDRQLNGRSGEREGFLAQHPNGHTLLLCVDAVSNP
;
A
#
# COMPACT_ATOMS: atom_id res chain seq x y z
N MET A 1 18.28 -26.64 -10.44
CA MET A 1 19.44 -26.49 -9.51
C MET A 1 19.50 -25.04 -9.08
N HIS A 2 19.48 -24.76 -7.79
CA HIS A 2 19.58 -23.39 -7.26
C HIS A 2 21.04 -22.92 -7.26
N ARG A 3 21.28 -21.66 -7.69
CA ARG A 3 22.59 -21.00 -7.50
C ARG A 3 22.48 -20.04 -6.33
N ARG A 4 23.40 -20.16 -5.36
CA ARG A 4 23.43 -19.35 -4.13
C ARG A 4 24.30 -18.12 -4.31
N PHE A 5 23.86 -16.99 -3.77
CA PHE A 5 24.60 -15.74 -3.60
C PHE A 5 24.50 -15.28 -2.15
N THR A 6 25.55 -14.66 -1.63
CA THR A 6 25.56 -13.96 -0.34
C THR A 6 25.88 -12.47 -0.55
N ALA A 7 25.83 -11.67 0.50
CA ALA A 7 26.26 -10.27 0.43
C ALA A 7 27.73 -10.11 0.03
N ASN A 8 28.58 -11.11 0.37
CA ASN A 8 30.02 -11.03 0.14
C ASN A 8 30.44 -11.47 -1.27
N ASP A 9 29.72 -12.41 -1.87
CA ASP A 9 30.11 -13.03 -3.16
C ASP A 9 29.30 -12.51 -4.36
N ALA A 10 28.32 -11.62 -4.16
CA ALA A 10 27.58 -11.01 -5.23
C ALA A 10 28.46 -9.94 -5.94
N GLU A 11 28.70 -10.11 -7.23
CA GLU A 11 29.44 -9.15 -8.07
C GLU A 11 28.59 -8.70 -9.23
N GLU A 12 28.68 -7.41 -9.59
CA GLU A 12 28.02 -6.85 -10.75
C GLU A 12 28.55 -7.49 -12.04
N ASP A 13 27.67 -7.97 -12.89
CA ASP A 13 27.98 -8.65 -14.15
C ASP A 13 27.44 -7.94 -15.39
N GLY A 14 26.94 -6.72 -15.23
CA GLY A 14 26.32 -5.91 -16.28
C GLY A 14 24.86 -6.25 -16.58
N THR A 15 24.27 -7.22 -15.89
CA THR A 15 22.83 -7.55 -16.01
C THR A 15 21.94 -6.73 -15.08
N THR A 16 22.55 -5.95 -14.19
CA THR A 16 21.87 -5.09 -13.22
C THR A 16 22.19 -3.62 -13.47
N GLN A 17 21.31 -2.75 -13.00
CA GLN A 17 21.48 -1.30 -12.95
C GLN A 17 21.02 -0.77 -11.61
N THR A 18 21.40 0.46 -11.26
CA THR A 18 21.06 1.09 -10.00
C THR A 18 20.02 2.19 -10.17
N SER A 19 19.23 2.43 -9.14
CA SER A 19 18.37 3.61 -9.04
C SER A 19 18.31 4.12 -7.60
N PRO A 20 18.24 5.47 -7.40
CA PRO A 20 18.03 6.02 -6.08
C PRO A 20 16.61 5.76 -5.60
N ASP A 21 16.44 5.56 -4.31
CA ASP A 21 15.14 5.59 -3.62
C ASP A 21 15.12 6.80 -2.69
N SER A 22 14.28 7.79 -3.01
CA SER A 22 14.14 9.02 -2.23
C SER A 22 13.61 8.79 -0.81
N THR A 23 13.19 7.57 -0.48
CA THR A 23 12.71 7.19 0.84
C THR A 23 13.76 6.43 1.65
N ALA A 24 14.92 6.13 1.08
CA ALA A 24 16.08 5.55 1.75
C ALA A 24 17.01 6.65 2.30
N PRO A 25 17.97 6.33 3.18
CA PRO A 25 19.02 7.24 3.60
C PRO A 25 19.74 7.88 2.41
N GLU A 26 20.19 9.12 2.58
CA GLU A 26 20.87 9.89 1.51
C GLU A 26 22.08 9.11 0.94
N GLY A 27 22.20 9.12 -0.38
CA GLY A 27 23.27 8.41 -1.09
C GLY A 27 23.02 6.92 -1.32
N THR A 28 21.94 6.35 -0.79
CA THR A 28 21.59 4.95 -1.02
C THR A 28 21.05 4.74 -2.43
N VAL A 29 21.60 3.75 -3.14
CA VAL A 29 21.07 3.26 -4.42
C VAL A 29 20.77 1.78 -4.30
N PHE A 30 19.68 1.35 -4.96
CA PHE A 30 19.31 -0.05 -5.03
C PHE A 30 19.45 -0.61 -6.43
N HIS A 31 19.79 -1.89 -6.50
CA HIS A 31 20.00 -2.62 -7.74
C HIS A 31 18.68 -3.23 -8.24
N HIS A 32 18.53 -3.30 -9.57
CA HIS A 32 17.44 -4.00 -10.24
C HIS A 32 17.93 -4.55 -11.58
N ALA A 33 17.26 -5.55 -12.13
CA ALA A 33 17.61 -6.08 -13.42
C ALA A 33 17.32 -5.07 -14.56
N ASN A 34 17.98 -5.21 -15.69
CA ASN A 34 17.91 -4.30 -16.83
C ASN A 34 16.57 -4.35 -17.60
N ASP A 35 15.62 -5.18 -17.21
CA ASP A 35 14.36 -5.44 -17.91
C ASP A 35 13.27 -4.36 -17.71
N GLY A 36 13.64 -3.20 -17.22
CA GLY A 36 12.77 -2.04 -17.09
C GLY A 36 12.71 -1.45 -15.69
N ARG A 37 11.75 -0.52 -15.47
CA ARG A 37 11.61 0.17 -14.19
C ARG A 37 11.33 -0.81 -13.07
N PRO A 38 12.03 -0.69 -11.94
CA PRO A 38 11.82 -1.57 -10.80
C PRO A 38 10.39 -1.42 -10.28
N LEU A 39 9.73 -2.57 -10.06
CA LEU A 39 8.49 -2.67 -9.30
C LEU A 39 8.77 -2.84 -7.81
N ALA A 40 9.99 -2.52 -7.39
CA ALA A 40 10.44 -2.68 -6.02
C ALA A 40 9.54 -1.91 -5.04
N THR A 41 9.29 -2.52 -3.89
CA THR A 41 8.65 -1.84 -2.77
C THR A 41 9.54 -0.68 -2.31
N PRO A 42 9.04 0.57 -2.21
CA PRO A 42 9.84 1.68 -1.69
C PRO A 42 10.38 1.37 -0.30
N TRP A 43 11.62 1.79 -0.02
CA TRP A 43 12.31 1.46 1.22
C TRP A 43 11.51 1.84 2.48
N GLN A 44 10.89 3.03 2.49
CA GLN A 44 10.01 3.44 3.59
C GLN A 44 8.86 2.45 3.83
N VAL A 45 8.21 1.98 2.77
CA VAL A 45 7.10 1.01 2.91
C VAL A 45 7.61 -0.30 3.45
N ALA A 46 8.77 -0.77 2.95
CA ALA A 46 9.40 -2.00 3.41
C ALA A 46 9.75 -1.91 4.91
N THR A 47 10.37 -0.81 5.33
CA THR A 47 10.80 -0.57 6.71
C THR A 47 9.61 -0.45 7.66
N GLU A 48 8.60 0.36 7.33
CA GLU A 48 7.41 0.55 8.19
C GLU A 48 6.63 -0.76 8.39
N ARG A 49 6.54 -1.58 7.35
CA ARG A 49 5.94 -2.91 7.45
C ARG A 49 6.76 -3.85 8.33
N SER A 50 8.07 -3.75 8.27
CA SER A 50 8.98 -4.54 9.12
C SER A 50 8.87 -4.13 10.59
N ILE A 51 8.84 -2.82 10.88
CA ILE A 51 8.65 -2.29 12.23
C ILE A 51 7.30 -2.77 12.82
N ALA A 52 6.25 -2.85 12.02
CA ALA A 52 4.95 -3.34 12.48
C ALA A 52 4.97 -4.84 12.90
N LEU A 53 6.03 -5.58 12.53
CA LEU A 53 6.25 -6.97 12.88
C LEU A 53 7.28 -7.17 14.01
N ALA A 54 8.00 -6.12 14.44
CA ALA A 54 9.15 -6.24 15.35
C ALA A 54 8.80 -6.91 16.68
N ASP A 55 7.61 -6.66 17.21
CA ASP A 55 7.14 -7.20 18.50
C ASP A 55 6.35 -8.52 18.36
N ARG A 56 6.31 -9.13 17.16
CA ARG A 56 5.56 -10.36 16.93
C ARG A 56 6.33 -11.57 17.43
N PRO A 57 5.68 -12.51 18.14
CA PRO A 57 6.32 -13.69 18.71
C PRO A 57 6.61 -14.75 17.64
N LEU A 58 7.63 -14.53 16.81
CA LEU A 58 8.05 -15.49 15.79
C LEU A 58 8.83 -16.65 16.37
N ALA A 59 8.65 -17.84 15.79
CA ALA A 59 9.52 -18.99 16.06
C ALA A 59 10.99 -18.68 15.72
N GLU A 60 11.92 -19.45 16.25
CA GLU A 60 13.32 -19.40 15.80
C GLU A 60 13.44 -19.88 14.35
N GLY A 61 14.36 -19.28 13.57
CA GLY A 61 14.61 -19.67 12.19
C GLY A 61 14.71 -18.50 11.21
N TYR A 62 14.47 -18.81 9.96
CA TYR A 62 14.70 -17.94 8.82
C TYR A 62 13.42 -17.26 8.34
N ILE A 63 13.57 -16.03 7.83
CA ILE A 63 12.58 -15.42 6.98
C ILE A 63 12.78 -15.96 5.57
N VAL A 64 11.70 -16.40 4.89
CA VAL A 64 11.82 -16.93 3.53
C VAL A 64 10.87 -16.15 2.60
N ASP A 65 11.38 -15.76 1.43
CA ASP A 65 10.58 -15.19 0.35
C ASP A 65 10.80 -16.01 -0.93
N PRO A 66 9.81 -16.84 -1.34
CA PRO A 66 9.89 -17.68 -2.54
C PRO A 66 9.85 -16.93 -3.88
N ALA A 67 9.65 -15.61 -3.86
CA ALA A 67 9.56 -14.76 -5.06
C ALA A 67 10.09 -13.35 -4.76
N CYS A 68 11.31 -13.26 -4.23
CA CYS A 68 11.82 -12.05 -3.58
C CYS A 68 12.06 -10.86 -4.53
N GLY A 69 12.09 -11.06 -5.84
CA GLY A 69 12.35 -9.99 -6.79
C GLY A 69 13.66 -9.25 -6.49
N SER A 70 13.59 -7.95 -6.24
CA SER A 70 14.74 -7.12 -5.81
C SER A 70 15.17 -7.33 -4.35
N GLY A 71 14.40 -8.07 -3.56
CA GLY A 71 14.68 -8.40 -2.17
C GLY A 71 14.44 -7.29 -1.15
N LEU A 72 14.09 -6.06 -1.54
CA LEU A 72 14.04 -4.92 -0.60
C LEU A 72 13.13 -5.17 0.60
N GLN A 73 11.97 -5.82 0.40
CA GLN A 73 11.06 -6.12 1.50
C GLN A 73 11.65 -7.18 2.44
N VAL A 74 12.19 -8.28 1.90
CA VAL A 74 12.76 -9.36 2.72
C VAL A 74 13.98 -8.89 3.48
N TRP A 75 14.84 -8.02 2.88
CA TRP A 75 16.01 -7.47 3.57
C TRP A 75 15.63 -6.44 4.63
N ALA A 76 14.57 -5.67 4.43
CA ALA A 76 14.02 -4.80 5.47
C ALA A 76 13.48 -5.62 6.66
N HIS A 77 12.83 -6.75 6.41
CA HIS A 77 12.42 -7.67 7.47
C HIS A 77 13.62 -8.29 8.19
N ALA A 78 14.61 -8.79 7.44
CA ALA A 78 15.83 -9.40 8.02
C ALA A 78 16.56 -8.42 8.94
N LEU A 79 16.75 -7.18 8.49
CA LEU A 79 17.35 -6.10 9.27
C LEU A 79 16.56 -5.78 10.54
N THR A 80 15.25 -5.49 10.38
CA THR A 80 14.43 -5.00 11.49
C THR A 80 14.17 -6.07 12.54
N LEU A 81 14.00 -7.34 12.12
CA LEU A 81 13.76 -8.46 13.01
C LEU A 81 15.07 -9.09 13.52
N ALA A 82 16.22 -8.58 13.06
CA ALA A 82 17.57 -9.12 13.34
C ALA A 82 17.67 -10.64 13.09
N ARG A 83 17.07 -11.12 11.96
CA ARG A 83 16.98 -12.54 11.61
C ARG A 83 17.55 -12.79 10.22
N PRO A 84 18.24 -13.91 9.98
CA PRO A 84 18.69 -14.26 8.64
C PRO A 84 17.49 -14.58 7.74
N ALA A 85 17.66 -14.30 6.44
CA ALA A 85 16.61 -14.54 5.47
C ALA A 85 17.13 -15.24 4.20
N ILE A 86 16.23 -15.98 3.54
CA ILE A 86 16.48 -16.66 2.27
C ILE A 86 15.50 -16.08 1.24
N GLY A 87 16.03 -15.32 0.29
CA GLY A 87 15.28 -14.85 -0.87
C GLY A 87 15.46 -15.82 -2.03
N ILE A 88 14.37 -16.17 -2.74
CA ILE A 88 14.43 -17.02 -3.93
C ILE A 88 13.84 -16.25 -5.09
N GLU A 89 14.53 -16.23 -6.22
CA GLU A 89 14.09 -15.53 -7.42
C GLU A 89 14.38 -16.38 -8.67
N LEU A 90 13.38 -16.53 -9.51
CA LEU A 90 13.47 -17.38 -10.69
C LEU A 90 14.40 -16.79 -11.76
N ASP A 91 14.40 -15.48 -11.92
CA ASP A 91 15.22 -14.75 -12.88
C ASP A 91 16.63 -14.51 -12.29
N PRO A 92 17.70 -15.02 -12.92
CA PRO A 92 19.06 -14.91 -12.38
C PRO A 92 19.55 -13.46 -12.23
N ALA A 93 19.17 -12.54 -13.13
CA ALA A 93 19.58 -11.14 -13.03
C ALA A 93 18.88 -10.43 -11.86
N ARG A 94 17.62 -10.77 -11.59
CA ARG A 94 16.91 -10.26 -10.41
C ARG A 94 17.44 -10.88 -9.12
N ALA A 95 17.79 -12.15 -9.13
CA ALA A 95 18.44 -12.79 -8.00
C ALA A 95 19.78 -12.11 -7.66
N LEU A 96 20.59 -11.79 -8.68
CA LEU A 96 21.82 -11.01 -8.50
C LEU A 96 21.52 -9.61 -7.94
N ALA A 97 20.56 -8.90 -8.50
CA ALA A 97 20.15 -7.60 -7.97
C ALA A 97 19.69 -7.66 -6.51
N SER A 98 18.98 -8.73 -6.12
CA SER A 98 18.58 -8.98 -4.73
C SER A 98 19.77 -9.20 -3.81
N ALA A 99 20.79 -9.93 -4.27
CA ALA A 99 22.01 -10.18 -3.49
C ALA A 99 22.87 -8.90 -3.32
N LEU A 100 22.95 -8.07 -4.35
CA LEU A 100 23.56 -6.74 -4.26
C LEU A 100 22.81 -5.83 -3.30
N ASN A 101 21.48 -5.89 -3.29
CA ASN A 101 20.66 -5.15 -2.32
C ASN A 101 20.82 -5.68 -0.89
N LEU A 102 21.02 -6.98 -0.70
CA LEU A 102 21.38 -7.53 0.62
C LEU A 102 22.69 -6.89 1.13
N ARG A 103 23.71 -6.76 0.28
CA ARG A 103 24.96 -6.06 0.60
C ARG A 103 24.68 -4.59 0.97
N THR A 104 23.95 -3.87 0.11
CA THR A 104 23.60 -2.45 0.33
C THR A 104 22.92 -2.26 1.69
N VAL A 105 21.93 -3.09 2.02
CA VAL A 105 21.20 -3.00 3.31
C VAL A 105 22.12 -3.38 4.48
N GLY A 106 23.01 -4.35 4.31
CA GLY A 106 24.03 -4.68 5.30
C GLY A 106 24.96 -3.51 5.59
N GLU A 107 25.47 -2.85 4.56
CA GLU A 107 26.34 -1.68 4.68
C GLU A 107 25.62 -0.50 5.35
N MET A 108 24.36 -0.22 4.98
CA MET A 108 23.52 0.80 5.62
C MET A 108 23.32 0.58 7.12
N SER A 109 23.39 -0.67 7.58
CA SER A 109 23.09 -1.06 8.97
C SER A 109 24.32 -1.31 9.84
N GLY A 110 25.52 -1.05 9.33
CA GLY A 110 26.77 -1.20 10.09
C GLY A 110 27.72 -2.29 9.57
N GLY A 111 27.38 -2.95 8.47
CA GLY A 111 28.26 -3.86 7.75
C GLY A 111 27.64 -5.24 7.44
N VAL A 112 28.19 -5.88 6.42
CA VAL A 112 27.71 -7.20 5.94
C VAL A 112 28.05 -8.34 6.91
N GLY A 113 28.95 -8.14 7.87
CA GLY A 113 29.30 -9.11 8.92
C GLY A 113 28.31 -9.20 10.08
N LEU A 114 27.20 -8.46 10.04
CA LEU A 114 26.13 -8.61 11.03
C LEU A 114 25.48 -10.01 10.90
N PRO A 115 25.18 -10.71 12.01
CA PRO A 115 24.69 -12.09 12.00
C PRO A 115 23.48 -12.32 11.08
N TRP A 116 22.55 -11.38 11.05
CA TRP A 116 21.39 -11.47 10.16
C TRP A 116 21.78 -11.41 8.67
N CYS A 117 22.76 -10.57 8.31
CA CYS A 117 23.20 -10.39 6.92
C CYS A 117 24.12 -11.56 6.49
N GLU A 118 25.08 -11.94 7.33
CA GLU A 118 26.00 -13.07 7.08
C GLU A 118 25.24 -14.39 6.93
N GLY A 119 24.19 -14.61 7.75
CA GLY A 119 23.32 -15.78 7.69
C GLY A 119 22.32 -15.76 6.54
N SER A 120 22.19 -14.66 5.81
CA SER A 120 21.24 -14.51 4.70
C SER A 120 21.81 -14.97 3.36
N ALA A 121 20.91 -15.40 2.46
CA ALA A 121 21.29 -15.80 1.11
C ALA A 121 20.20 -15.50 0.09
N VAL A 122 20.59 -15.33 -1.17
CA VAL A 122 19.71 -15.32 -2.34
C VAL A 122 19.94 -16.55 -3.18
N LEU A 123 18.89 -17.16 -3.64
CA LEU A 123 18.94 -18.32 -4.52
C LEU A 123 18.33 -17.95 -5.88
N ALA A 124 19.10 -18.08 -6.97
CA ALA A 124 18.54 -18.09 -8.30
C ALA A 124 17.95 -19.48 -8.57
N GLY A 125 16.61 -19.58 -8.61
CA GLY A 125 15.92 -20.86 -8.74
C GLY A 125 14.42 -20.76 -8.56
N ASN A 126 13.76 -21.91 -8.58
CA ASN A 126 12.32 -22.01 -8.46
C ASN A 126 11.87 -22.02 -6.99
N GLY A 127 11.10 -21.02 -6.56
CA GLY A 127 10.59 -20.89 -5.20
C GLY A 127 9.59 -21.98 -4.76
N LEU A 128 9.12 -22.82 -5.68
CA LEU A 128 8.29 -24.00 -5.36
C LEU A 128 9.12 -25.24 -4.97
N GLU A 129 10.43 -25.21 -5.16
CA GLU A 129 11.35 -26.30 -4.81
C GLU A 129 11.92 -26.09 -3.39
N ALA A 130 11.05 -26.04 -2.38
CA ALA A 130 11.38 -25.62 -1.01
C ALA A 130 12.51 -26.46 -0.37
N GLU A 131 12.44 -27.80 -0.47
CA GLU A 131 13.47 -28.70 0.06
C GLU A 131 14.84 -28.45 -0.56
N GLN A 132 14.89 -28.30 -1.89
CA GLN A 132 16.12 -28.03 -2.61
C GLN A 132 16.67 -26.63 -2.27
N ALA A 133 15.79 -25.64 -2.11
CA ALA A 133 16.17 -24.29 -1.70
C ALA A 133 16.81 -24.29 -0.30
N LEU A 134 16.17 -24.93 0.68
CA LEU A 134 16.72 -25.06 2.04
C LEU A 134 18.04 -25.83 2.06
N THR A 135 18.12 -26.95 1.33
CA THR A 135 19.37 -27.71 1.22
C THR A 135 20.49 -26.89 0.61
N THR A 136 20.20 -26.11 -0.45
CA THR A 136 21.20 -25.24 -1.10
C THR A 136 21.65 -24.09 -0.18
N ALA A 137 20.73 -23.49 0.58
CA ALA A 137 21.03 -22.38 1.46
C ALA A 137 21.78 -22.82 2.74
N LEU A 138 21.37 -23.94 3.34
CA LEU A 138 21.71 -24.33 4.71
C LEU A 138 22.50 -25.64 4.80
N GLY A 139 22.72 -26.34 3.69
CA GLY A 139 23.35 -27.66 3.65
C GLY A 139 22.43 -28.84 3.99
N GLN A 140 21.26 -28.55 4.59
CA GLN A 140 20.24 -29.55 4.90
C GLN A 140 18.85 -28.88 4.93
N ALA A 141 17.82 -29.64 4.59
CA ALA A 141 16.43 -29.20 4.75
C ALA A 141 15.91 -29.65 6.13
N SER A 142 15.35 -28.71 6.87
CA SER A 142 14.67 -28.95 8.15
C SER A 142 13.59 -27.91 8.38
N PRO A 143 12.56 -28.17 9.23
CA PRO A 143 11.59 -27.17 9.60
C PRO A 143 12.25 -25.99 10.33
N CYS A 144 12.50 -24.91 9.60
CA CYS A 144 13.24 -23.73 10.07
C CYS A 144 12.69 -22.40 9.56
N VAL A 145 11.52 -22.41 8.89
CA VAL A 145 10.89 -21.19 8.40
C VAL A 145 10.13 -20.52 9.55
N ALA A 146 10.70 -19.45 10.09
CA ALA A 146 10.08 -18.66 11.14
C ALA A 146 8.98 -17.74 10.58
N MET A 147 9.15 -17.25 9.35
CA MET A 147 8.20 -16.41 8.64
C MET A 147 8.33 -16.64 7.13
N LEU A 148 7.20 -16.83 6.47
CA LEU A 148 7.11 -16.80 5.01
C LEU A 148 6.56 -15.44 4.58
N GLN A 149 7.29 -14.73 3.75
CA GLN A 149 6.80 -13.60 2.97
C GLN A 149 6.56 -14.05 1.55
N LEU A 150 5.54 -13.54 0.88
CA LEU A 150 5.28 -13.78 -0.54
C LEU A 150 4.72 -12.53 -1.19
N ASP A 151 5.45 -11.94 -2.15
CA ASP A 151 4.95 -10.87 -3.05
C ASP A 151 5.05 -11.38 -4.51
N PRO A 152 4.08 -12.18 -4.98
CA PRO A 152 4.16 -12.85 -6.26
C PRO A 152 4.05 -11.87 -7.42
N ALA A 153 4.85 -12.10 -8.47
CA ALA A 153 4.75 -11.34 -9.70
C ALA A 153 3.38 -11.52 -10.37
N ARG A 154 2.93 -10.49 -11.07
CA ARG A 154 1.71 -10.48 -11.88
C ARG A 154 1.99 -9.86 -13.24
N PRO A 155 1.26 -10.27 -14.31
CA PRO A 155 1.39 -9.63 -15.61
C PRO A 155 1.12 -8.12 -15.52
N ARG A 156 1.98 -7.30 -16.13
CA ARG A 156 1.87 -5.83 -16.09
C ARG A 156 0.56 -5.30 -16.70
N ASN A 157 -0.04 -6.06 -17.61
CA ASN A 157 -1.27 -5.70 -18.34
C ASN A 157 -2.52 -6.41 -17.79
N SER A 158 -2.43 -7.05 -16.63
CA SER A 158 -3.60 -7.68 -15.99
C SER A 158 -4.68 -6.63 -15.72
N ARG A 159 -5.87 -6.85 -16.25
CA ARG A 159 -7.06 -6.03 -16.00
C ARG A 159 -7.92 -6.59 -14.88
N HIS A 160 -7.85 -7.89 -14.65
CA HIS A 160 -8.75 -8.61 -13.74
C HIS A 160 -8.11 -8.95 -12.40
N HIS A 161 -6.78 -8.88 -12.29
CA HIS A 161 -6.04 -9.22 -11.06
C HIS A 161 -6.46 -10.56 -10.46
N ASP A 162 -6.66 -11.57 -11.33
CA ASP A 162 -7.07 -12.91 -10.93
C ASP A 162 -5.97 -13.59 -10.11
N LEU A 163 -6.38 -14.42 -9.13
CA LEU A 163 -5.46 -15.24 -8.34
C LEU A 163 -4.67 -16.21 -9.21
N SER A 164 -5.26 -16.71 -10.30
CA SER A 164 -4.60 -17.59 -11.28
C SER A 164 -3.45 -16.92 -12.05
N GLU A 165 -3.38 -15.58 -12.06
CA GLU A 165 -2.30 -14.82 -12.69
C GLU A 165 -1.05 -14.68 -11.82
N MET A 166 -1.12 -15.07 -10.56
CA MET A 166 0.01 -15.00 -9.62
C MET A 166 1.13 -15.97 -10.02
N ARG A 167 2.37 -15.51 -9.95
CA ARG A 167 3.56 -16.33 -10.21
C ARG A 167 4.61 -16.10 -9.12
N PRO A 168 4.94 -17.13 -8.35
CA PRO A 168 4.34 -18.47 -8.34
C PRO A 168 2.87 -18.47 -7.88
N ALA A 169 2.12 -19.53 -8.22
CA ALA A 169 0.74 -19.70 -7.80
C ALA A 169 0.67 -19.88 -6.28
N LEU A 170 -0.30 -19.22 -5.63
CA LEU A 170 -0.39 -19.18 -4.16
C LEU A 170 -0.56 -20.56 -3.54
N ASP A 171 -1.46 -21.39 -4.07
CA ASP A 171 -1.69 -22.78 -3.62
C ASP A 171 -0.41 -23.60 -3.67
N GLY A 172 0.32 -23.53 -4.79
CA GLY A 172 1.61 -24.22 -4.94
C GLY A 172 2.65 -23.80 -3.92
N VAL A 173 2.73 -22.49 -3.58
CA VAL A 173 3.63 -22.00 -2.53
C VAL A 173 3.22 -22.53 -1.16
N LEU A 174 1.94 -22.44 -0.82
CA LEU A 174 1.43 -22.91 0.47
C LEU A 174 1.72 -24.42 0.65
N ASP A 175 1.54 -25.24 -0.39
CA ASP A 175 1.82 -26.67 -0.34
C ASP A 175 3.33 -26.96 -0.24
N ALA A 176 4.14 -26.29 -1.05
CA ALA A 176 5.58 -26.51 -1.08
C ALA A 176 6.27 -26.14 0.25
N TRP A 177 5.81 -25.08 0.90
CA TRP A 177 6.44 -24.56 2.11
C TRP A 177 5.81 -25.08 3.41
N ARG A 178 4.63 -25.70 3.37
CA ARG A 178 3.93 -26.23 4.55
C ARG A 178 4.79 -27.10 5.47
N PRO A 179 5.61 -28.05 4.98
CA PRO A 179 6.41 -28.92 5.84
C PRO A 179 7.58 -28.24 6.55
N TRP A 180 7.94 -27.01 6.11
CA TRP A 180 9.19 -26.36 6.49
C TRP A 180 9.02 -25.26 7.53
N PHE A 181 7.79 -24.94 7.95
CA PHE A 181 7.58 -23.99 9.04
C PHE A 181 8.12 -24.53 10.36
N ALA A 182 8.84 -23.67 11.07
CA ALA A 182 9.24 -23.94 12.45
C ALA A 182 7.98 -24.05 13.33
N PRO A 183 7.95 -25.00 14.29
CA PRO A 183 6.80 -25.16 15.19
C PRO A 183 6.51 -23.88 15.99
N HIS A 184 5.22 -23.50 16.04
CA HIS A 184 4.75 -22.37 16.83
C HIS A 184 3.30 -22.59 17.25
N ASP A 185 2.92 -22.24 18.49
CA ASP A 185 1.59 -22.49 19.06
C ASP A 185 0.47 -21.77 18.29
N LEU A 186 0.77 -20.61 17.69
CA LEU A 186 -0.16 -19.85 16.87
C LEU A 186 -0.17 -20.27 15.39
N GLY A 187 0.55 -21.34 15.03
CA GLY A 187 0.69 -21.81 13.66
C GLY A 187 1.72 -20.99 12.84
N PRO A 188 1.74 -21.17 11.50
CA PRO A 188 2.72 -20.54 10.64
C PRO A 188 2.53 -19.03 10.53
N ALA A 189 3.65 -18.30 10.61
CA ALA A 189 3.72 -16.88 10.32
C ALA A 189 3.85 -16.66 8.81
N MET A 190 2.80 -16.15 8.17
CA MET A 190 2.84 -15.82 6.73
C MET A 190 2.41 -14.37 6.51
N LEU A 191 3.15 -13.66 5.64
CA LEU A 191 2.82 -12.37 5.10
C LEU A 191 2.60 -12.54 3.58
N LEU A 192 1.35 -12.60 3.16
CA LEU A 192 0.97 -12.84 1.77
C LEU A 192 0.57 -11.51 1.13
N ASP A 193 1.42 -10.93 0.31
CA ASP A 193 1.13 -9.71 -0.46
C ASP A 193 0.29 -10.04 -1.69
N LEU A 194 -0.85 -9.42 -1.77
CA LEU A 194 -1.86 -9.68 -2.77
C LEU A 194 -2.21 -8.43 -3.57
N SER A 195 -2.94 -8.59 -4.66
CA SER A 195 -3.41 -7.44 -5.40
C SER A 195 -4.32 -6.57 -4.53
N PRO A 196 -4.08 -5.26 -4.44
CA PRO A 196 -5.01 -4.37 -3.77
C PRO A 196 -6.39 -4.29 -4.46
N ARG A 197 -6.55 -4.90 -5.63
CA ARG A 197 -7.81 -4.95 -6.38
C ARG A 197 -8.57 -6.28 -6.24
N LEU A 198 -8.14 -7.17 -5.34
CA LEU A 198 -8.89 -8.40 -5.09
C LEU A 198 -10.30 -8.09 -4.59
N SER A 199 -11.28 -8.69 -5.23
CA SER A 199 -12.68 -8.64 -4.80
C SER A 199 -12.86 -9.33 -3.44
N ALA A 200 -14.03 -9.13 -2.81
CA ALA A 200 -14.37 -9.84 -1.57
C ALA A 200 -14.37 -11.36 -1.77
N ASP A 201 -14.87 -11.84 -2.92
CA ASP A 201 -14.91 -13.29 -3.24
C ASP A 201 -13.50 -13.85 -3.43
N GLN A 202 -12.61 -13.12 -4.08
CA GLN A 202 -11.21 -13.53 -4.23
C GLN A 202 -10.48 -13.55 -2.88
N ARG A 203 -10.74 -12.59 -1.98
CA ARG A 203 -10.22 -12.65 -0.61
C ARG A 203 -10.73 -13.86 0.15
N ALA A 204 -12.03 -14.20 0.02
CA ALA A 204 -12.60 -15.41 0.61
C ALA A 204 -11.96 -16.69 0.03
N GLN A 205 -11.61 -16.72 -1.25
CA GLN A 205 -10.87 -17.84 -1.85
C GLN A 205 -9.47 -17.99 -1.22
N VAL A 206 -8.73 -16.89 -1.00
CA VAL A 206 -7.44 -16.93 -0.30
C VAL A 206 -7.61 -17.45 1.13
N GLU A 207 -8.62 -16.98 1.86
CA GLU A 207 -8.93 -17.49 3.20
C GLU A 207 -9.24 -18.99 3.20
N ALA A 208 -10.00 -19.47 2.22
CA ALA A 208 -10.32 -20.90 2.08
C ALA A 208 -9.06 -21.73 1.80
N MET A 209 -8.14 -21.26 0.94
CA MET A 209 -6.85 -21.94 0.69
C MET A 209 -6.00 -22.07 1.96
N VAL A 210 -6.00 -21.04 2.81
CA VAL A 210 -5.29 -21.06 4.09
C VAL A 210 -6.00 -21.96 5.10
N GLU A 211 -7.33 -21.86 5.20
CA GLU A 211 -8.15 -22.67 6.12
C GLU A 211 -8.05 -24.18 5.84
N GLU A 212 -8.00 -24.56 4.56
CA GLU A 212 -7.85 -25.96 4.15
C GLU A 212 -6.55 -26.59 4.67
N ARG A 213 -5.46 -25.79 4.70
CA ARG A 213 -4.13 -26.25 5.10
C ARG A 213 -3.86 -26.12 6.58
N TRP A 214 -4.42 -25.10 7.20
CA TRP A 214 -4.25 -24.75 8.62
C TRP A 214 -5.60 -24.32 9.21
N PRO A 215 -6.44 -25.27 9.61
CA PRO A 215 -7.75 -24.98 10.19
C PRO A 215 -7.63 -24.05 11.40
N SER A 216 -8.51 -23.07 11.47
CA SER A 216 -8.59 -22.08 12.56
C SER A 216 -7.34 -21.22 12.75
N LEU A 217 -6.45 -21.15 11.75
CA LEU A 217 -5.30 -20.26 11.79
C LEU A 217 -5.77 -18.81 11.87
N ARG A 218 -5.28 -18.06 12.86
CA ARG A 218 -5.59 -16.62 12.99
C ARG A 218 -5.09 -15.86 11.77
N ARG A 219 -5.87 -14.85 11.35
CA ARG A 219 -5.57 -14.05 10.17
C ARG A 219 -6.10 -12.62 10.30
N THR A 220 -5.36 -11.68 9.71
CA THR A 220 -5.71 -10.26 9.63
C THR A 220 -5.43 -9.75 8.22
N TRP A 221 -6.43 -9.19 7.57
CA TRP A 221 -6.23 -8.44 6.33
C TRP A 221 -5.65 -7.07 6.63
N VAL A 222 -4.60 -6.68 5.92
CA VAL A 222 -3.88 -5.42 6.15
C VAL A 222 -3.86 -4.58 4.88
N TRP A 223 -4.48 -3.42 4.92
CA TRP A 223 -4.43 -2.40 3.87
C TRP A 223 -3.39 -1.35 4.23
N THR A 224 -2.45 -1.10 3.34
CA THR A 224 -1.41 -0.10 3.52
C THR A 224 -1.55 1.00 2.47
N SER A 225 -1.50 2.26 2.91
CA SER A 225 -1.60 3.44 2.06
C SER A 225 -0.51 4.46 2.39
N ARG A 226 0.06 5.09 1.35
CA ARG A 226 0.82 6.34 1.45
C ARG A 226 -0.03 7.54 1.05
N GLY A 227 -1.34 7.35 0.85
CA GLY A 227 -2.28 8.35 0.34
C GLY A 227 -2.31 8.47 -1.17
N ARG A 228 -2.65 9.67 -1.64
CA ARG A 228 -2.80 9.97 -3.08
C ARG A 228 -3.86 9.10 -3.77
N GLY A 229 -4.87 8.64 -3.00
CA GLY A 229 -5.98 7.83 -3.51
C GLY A 229 -5.57 6.43 -3.96
N ARG A 230 -4.60 5.80 -3.31
CA ARG A 230 -4.12 4.46 -3.65
C ARG A 230 -4.13 3.54 -2.44
N VAL A 231 -4.44 2.28 -2.71
CA VAL A 231 -4.02 1.16 -1.85
C VAL A 231 -2.63 0.75 -2.34
N ASP A 232 -1.60 1.00 -1.55
CA ASP A 232 -0.23 0.65 -1.94
C ASP A 232 0.00 -0.85 -1.81
N ARG A 233 -0.52 -1.48 -0.73
CA ARG A 233 -0.42 -2.91 -0.46
C ARG A 233 -1.71 -3.43 0.18
N LEU A 234 -2.09 -4.64 -0.20
CA LEU A 234 -3.04 -5.49 0.49
C LEU A 234 -2.31 -6.77 0.88
N ALA A 235 -2.33 -7.12 2.15
CA ALA A 235 -1.68 -8.34 2.63
C ALA A 235 -2.61 -9.14 3.54
N LEU A 236 -2.44 -10.48 3.54
CA LEU A 236 -2.98 -11.35 4.58
C LEU A 236 -1.85 -11.73 5.54
N TRP A 237 -1.99 -11.38 6.81
CA TRP A 237 -1.10 -11.79 7.89
C TRP A 237 -1.70 -12.97 8.63
N THR A 238 -0.91 -14.01 8.91
CA THR A 238 -1.40 -15.20 9.59
C THR A 238 -0.59 -15.58 10.82
N GLY A 239 -1.18 -16.40 11.66
CA GLY A 239 -0.54 -16.95 12.86
C GLY A 239 -0.01 -15.86 13.80
N PRO A 240 1.29 -15.90 14.17
CA PRO A 240 1.92 -14.90 15.02
C PRO A 240 1.85 -13.47 14.48
N LEU A 241 1.75 -13.28 13.16
CA LEU A 241 1.67 -11.95 12.56
C LEU A 241 0.30 -11.32 12.69
N ALA A 242 -0.76 -12.14 12.78
CA ALA A 242 -2.12 -11.63 12.87
C ALA A 242 -2.33 -10.80 14.15
N ASP A 243 -3.10 -9.72 14.04
CA ASP A 243 -3.51 -8.95 15.21
C ASP A 243 -4.43 -9.78 16.11
N ASP A 244 -4.28 -9.64 17.42
CA ASP A 244 -5.14 -10.34 18.35
C ASP A 244 -6.56 -9.78 18.29
N GLY A 245 -7.51 -10.63 17.91
CA GLY A 245 -8.92 -10.26 17.79
C GLY A 245 -9.28 -9.32 16.64
N ALA A 246 -8.35 -8.92 15.76
CA ALA A 246 -8.64 -8.03 14.64
C ALA A 246 -8.59 -8.76 13.30
N LEU A 247 -9.74 -8.82 12.59
CA LEU A 247 -9.83 -9.39 11.25
C LEU A 247 -9.30 -8.45 10.16
N ARG A 248 -9.26 -7.15 10.45
CA ARG A 248 -8.86 -6.10 9.50
C ARG A 248 -8.00 -5.05 10.17
N ARG A 249 -7.02 -4.56 9.43
CA ARG A 249 -6.12 -3.49 9.83
C ARG A 249 -5.87 -2.55 8.65
N PHE A 250 -5.94 -1.27 8.89
CA PHE A 250 -5.52 -0.23 7.97
C PHE A 250 -4.29 0.47 8.53
N VAL A 251 -3.31 0.74 7.67
CA VAL A 251 -2.07 1.45 8.01
C VAL A 251 -1.82 2.57 7.01
N ARG A 252 -1.81 3.81 7.50
CA ARG A 252 -1.41 4.98 6.74
C ARG A 252 0.04 5.31 7.06
N ILE A 253 0.93 5.08 6.11
CA ILE A 253 2.35 5.44 6.23
C ILE A 253 2.47 6.96 6.05
N PRO A 254 3.14 7.67 6.98
CA PRO A 254 3.36 9.10 6.88
C PRO A 254 4.31 9.46 5.73
N PRO A 255 4.32 10.72 5.26
CA PRO A 255 5.20 11.14 4.18
C PRO A 255 6.69 11.18 4.55
N LYS A 256 7.00 11.31 5.84
CA LYS A 256 8.37 11.37 6.35
C LYS A 256 8.73 10.11 7.11
N MET A 257 9.94 9.61 6.89
CA MET A 257 10.52 8.52 7.68
C MET A 257 10.61 8.91 9.16
N GLY A 258 10.33 7.95 10.05
CA GLY A 258 10.38 8.14 11.50
C GLY A 258 9.14 8.79 12.13
N GLU A 259 8.19 9.28 11.34
CA GLU A 259 6.87 9.66 11.86
C GLU A 259 6.04 8.39 12.09
N ARG A 260 5.25 8.37 13.16
CA ARG A 260 4.45 7.20 13.50
C ARG A 260 3.31 6.98 12.49
N PRO A 261 3.15 5.75 11.94
CA PRO A 261 2.01 5.41 11.09
C PRO A 261 0.69 5.55 11.84
N PHE A 262 -0.34 6.04 11.15
CA PHE A 262 -1.70 5.99 11.65
C PHE A 262 -2.28 4.60 11.39
N THR A 263 -2.88 3.99 12.41
CA THR A 263 -3.41 2.63 12.32
C THR A 263 -4.83 2.56 12.89
N VAL A 264 -5.70 1.85 12.16
CA VAL A 264 -7.03 1.44 12.63
C VAL A 264 -7.12 -0.07 12.47
N ALA A 265 -7.57 -0.77 13.51
CA ALA A 265 -7.81 -2.21 13.46
C ALA A 265 -9.10 -2.55 14.21
N THR A 266 -9.86 -3.52 13.74
CA THR A 266 -11.10 -3.96 14.40
C THR A 266 -11.43 -5.43 14.11
N HIS A 267 -12.16 -6.02 15.02
CA HIS A 267 -12.82 -7.33 14.88
C HIS A 267 -14.31 -7.21 14.53
N HIS A 268 -14.86 -5.98 14.54
CA HIS A 268 -16.27 -5.78 14.20
C HIS A 268 -16.55 -6.05 12.73
N PRO A 269 -17.76 -6.54 12.40
CA PRO A 269 -18.20 -6.67 11.01
C PRO A 269 -18.15 -5.30 10.29
N VAL A 270 -17.91 -5.37 8.99
CA VAL A 270 -17.97 -4.18 8.15
C VAL A 270 -19.43 -3.83 7.90
N GLU A 271 -19.81 -2.62 8.28
CA GLU A 271 -21.14 -2.10 7.97
C GLU A 271 -21.18 -1.62 6.51
N PRO A 272 -22.29 -1.91 5.78
CA PRO A 272 -22.47 -1.39 4.44
C PRO A 272 -22.57 0.15 4.45
N LEU A 273 -21.90 0.79 3.50
CA LEU A 273 -21.94 2.24 3.35
C LEU A 273 -23.18 2.65 2.58
N THR A 274 -23.90 3.66 3.09
CA THR A 274 -25.11 4.20 2.43
C THR A 274 -24.72 5.11 1.26
N ILE A 275 -24.96 4.66 0.03
CA ILE A 275 -24.67 5.43 -1.18
C ILE A 275 -25.87 6.33 -1.53
N THR A 276 -25.59 7.59 -1.88
CA THR A 276 -26.57 8.56 -2.36
C THR A 276 -26.36 8.90 -3.83
N VAL A 277 -27.45 9.09 -4.56
CA VAL A 277 -27.44 9.58 -5.94
C VAL A 277 -27.63 11.10 -6.03
N HIS A 278 -27.93 11.75 -4.92
CA HIS A 278 -28.17 13.20 -4.87
C HIS A 278 -26.88 13.96 -4.53
N PRO A 279 -26.56 15.04 -5.27
CA PRO A 279 -25.45 15.91 -4.92
C PRO A 279 -25.70 16.57 -3.55
N PRO A 280 -24.61 16.94 -2.84
CA PRO A 280 -24.75 17.70 -1.60
C PRO A 280 -25.34 19.08 -1.90
N GLN A 281 -26.05 19.63 -0.92
CA GLN A 281 -26.59 20.97 -1.02
C GLN A 281 -25.48 22.01 -0.75
N ARG A 282 -25.74 23.25 -1.21
CA ARG A 282 -24.92 24.40 -0.84
C ARG A 282 -24.94 24.57 0.69
N GLY A 283 -23.77 24.66 1.30
CA GLY A 283 -23.58 24.74 2.76
C GLY A 283 -23.20 23.43 3.43
N GLU A 284 -23.52 22.27 2.83
CA GLU A 284 -23.03 20.96 3.28
C GLU A 284 -21.53 20.80 2.99
N HIS A 285 -20.93 19.76 3.54
CA HIS A 285 -19.52 19.47 3.40
C HIS A 285 -19.27 18.25 2.52
N VAL A 286 -18.13 18.26 1.84
CA VAL A 286 -17.62 17.14 1.06
C VAL A 286 -16.23 16.81 1.54
N SER A 287 -15.97 15.52 1.83
CA SER A 287 -14.65 14.99 2.16
C SER A 287 -14.26 13.89 1.19
N LEU A 288 -13.05 14.01 0.63
CA LEU A 288 -12.42 12.98 -0.19
C LEU A 288 -11.46 12.20 0.70
N LEU A 289 -11.74 10.91 0.93
CA LEU A 289 -11.06 10.12 1.93
C LEU A 289 -9.96 9.23 1.32
N ASP A 290 -9.12 8.66 2.18
CA ASP A 290 -8.14 7.67 1.77
C ASP A 290 -8.84 6.40 1.25
N ALA A 291 -8.51 5.99 0.02
CA ALA A 291 -9.16 4.86 -0.63
C ALA A 291 -8.94 3.54 0.13
N ALA A 292 -7.75 3.35 0.72
CA ALA A 292 -7.44 2.14 1.46
C ALA A 292 -8.22 2.06 2.79
N LEU A 293 -8.48 3.19 3.45
CA LEU A 293 -9.33 3.24 4.63
C LEU A 293 -10.76 2.84 4.31
N VAL A 294 -11.32 3.34 3.20
CA VAL A 294 -12.69 3.00 2.78
C VAL A 294 -12.75 1.52 2.35
N GLU A 295 -11.83 1.07 1.52
CA GLU A 295 -11.79 -0.31 1.02
C GLU A 295 -11.56 -1.34 2.13
N SER A 296 -10.80 -0.98 3.17
CA SER A 296 -10.62 -1.84 4.35
C SER A 296 -11.93 -2.08 5.12
N GLY A 297 -12.94 -1.23 4.92
CA GLY A 297 -14.20 -1.22 5.68
C GLY A 297 -14.06 -0.63 7.09
N LEU A 298 -12.90 -0.03 7.42
CA LEU A 298 -12.62 0.55 8.75
C LEU A 298 -13.03 2.02 8.86
N VAL A 299 -13.54 2.60 7.76
CA VAL A 299 -13.89 4.02 7.70
C VAL A 299 -15.00 4.40 8.68
N ALA A 300 -15.99 3.53 8.91
CA ALA A 300 -17.08 3.80 9.85
C ALA A 300 -16.57 3.97 11.29
N GLN A 301 -15.61 3.13 11.71
CA GLN A 301 -14.98 3.26 13.02
C GLN A 301 -14.22 4.58 13.17
N TRP A 302 -13.44 4.98 12.16
CA TRP A 302 -12.75 6.25 12.18
C TRP A 302 -13.72 7.44 12.15
N LEU A 303 -14.79 7.37 11.37
CA LEU A 303 -15.81 8.43 11.30
C LEU A 303 -16.48 8.67 12.67
N ALA A 304 -16.70 7.63 13.46
CA ALA A 304 -17.26 7.77 14.82
C ALA A 304 -16.37 8.63 15.74
N ASP A 305 -15.07 8.70 15.49
CA ASP A 305 -14.13 9.54 16.25
C ASP A 305 -14.13 11.00 15.79
N VAL A 306 -14.35 11.26 14.49
CA VAL A 306 -14.17 12.60 13.89
C VAL A 306 -15.48 13.34 13.63
N THR A 307 -16.64 12.69 13.76
CA THR A 307 -17.94 13.35 13.65
C THR A 307 -18.99 12.75 14.58
N LYS A 308 -20.03 13.53 14.89
CA LYS A 308 -21.25 13.07 15.59
C LYS A 308 -22.45 13.04 14.64
N ASP A 309 -22.23 13.38 13.38
CA ASP A 309 -23.30 13.37 12.38
C ASP A 309 -23.76 11.94 12.12
N THR A 310 -25.07 11.78 12.01
CA THR A 310 -25.72 10.52 11.63
C THR A 310 -26.15 10.50 10.17
N ASP A 311 -26.24 11.68 9.52
CA ASP A 311 -26.57 11.84 8.10
C ASP A 311 -25.27 11.87 7.28
N LEU A 312 -24.57 10.73 7.23
CA LEU A 312 -23.38 10.53 6.42
C LEU A 312 -23.77 9.81 5.13
N ARG A 313 -23.52 10.45 3.99
CA ARG A 313 -23.95 9.96 2.68
C ARG A 313 -22.74 9.79 1.77
N TRP A 314 -22.58 8.62 1.16
CA TRP A 314 -21.49 8.36 0.24
C TRP A 314 -21.91 8.67 -1.19
N GLY A 315 -21.24 9.60 -1.83
CA GLY A 315 -21.34 9.81 -3.26
C GLY A 315 -20.56 8.74 -4.04
N VAL A 316 -19.34 8.45 -3.59
CA VAL A 316 -18.44 7.43 -4.18
C VAL A 316 -17.81 6.64 -3.06
N VAL A 317 -17.76 5.31 -3.17
CA VAL A 317 -17.04 4.43 -2.24
C VAL A 317 -15.82 3.78 -2.90
N ASP A 318 -15.84 3.61 -4.22
CA ASP A 318 -14.80 2.94 -4.99
C ASP A 318 -13.79 3.92 -5.62
N GLY A 319 -12.64 3.38 -6.01
CA GLY A 319 -11.64 4.11 -6.76
C GLY A 319 -10.76 5.02 -5.91
N ARG A 320 -10.15 6.02 -6.54
CA ARG A 320 -9.08 6.81 -5.91
C ARG A 320 -9.57 7.94 -5.01
N ARG A 321 -10.83 8.31 -5.09
CA ARG A 321 -11.40 9.47 -4.39
C ARG A 321 -12.77 9.13 -3.82
N PRO A 322 -12.85 8.21 -2.82
CA PRO A 322 -14.10 8.00 -2.09
C PRO A 322 -14.61 9.34 -1.57
N GLN A 323 -15.89 9.62 -1.80
CA GLN A 323 -16.48 10.92 -1.53
C GLN A 323 -17.61 10.78 -0.52
N LEU A 324 -17.42 11.43 0.64
CA LEU A 324 -18.40 11.51 1.72
C LEU A 324 -19.05 12.90 1.73
N HIS A 325 -20.39 12.95 1.83
CA HIS A 325 -21.18 14.15 2.04
C HIS A 325 -21.70 14.17 3.48
N HIS A 326 -21.60 15.31 4.15
CA HIS A 326 -21.97 15.43 5.55
C HIS A 326 -22.42 16.88 5.90
N PRO A 327 -23.33 17.06 6.89
CA PRO A 327 -23.90 18.39 7.19
C PRO A 327 -22.90 19.34 7.86
N HIS A 328 -21.98 18.82 8.71
CA HIS A 328 -21.05 19.64 9.50
C HIS A 328 -19.59 19.23 9.24
N PRO A 329 -18.60 20.10 9.51
CA PRO A 329 -17.20 19.79 9.28
C PRO A 329 -16.71 18.63 10.15
N LEU A 330 -15.84 17.78 9.60
CA LEU A 330 -15.15 16.73 10.36
C LEU A 330 -14.18 17.37 11.38
N ARG A 331 -14.14 16.83 12.59
CA ARG A 331 -13.23 17.27 13.66
C ARG A 331 -11.89 16.53 13.57
N LEU A 332 -11.08 16.91 12.59
CA LEU A 332 -9.82 16.24 12.30
C LEU A 332 -8.72 16.66 13.29
N ARG A 333 -8.12 15.68 13.96
CA ARG A 333 -6.87 15.86 14.70
C ARG A 333 -5.69 15.93 13.71
N PRO A 334 -4.49 16.36 14.10
CA PRO A 334 -3.32 16.40 13.23
C PRO A 334 -3.03 15.06 12.53
N GLU A 335 -3.14 13.94 13.26
CA GLU A 335 -2.93 12.58 12.74
C GLU A 335 -4.00 12.15 11.73
N ASP A 336 -5.24 12.64 11.83
CA ASP A 336 -6.33 12.31 10.91
C ASP A 336 -6.17 12.97 9.53
N ARG A 337 -5.41 14.09 9.47
CA ARG A 337 -5.26 14.85 8.21
C ARG A 337 -4.69 14.03 7.05
N GLY A 338 -3.85 13.06 7.36
CA GLY A 338 -3.31 12.12 6.36
C GLY A 338 -4.36 11.23 5.68
N LEU A 339 -5.53 11.07 6.30
CA LEU A 339 -6.64 10.24 5.82
C LEU A 339 -7.60 10.99 4.89
N VAL A 340 -7.46 12.30 4.81
CA VAL A 340 -8.35 13.17 4.03
C VAL A 340 -7.55 13.83 2.91
N GLN A 341 -7.91 13.55 1.67
CA GLN A 341 -7.26 14.16 0.50
C GLN A 341 -7.70 15.62 0.29
N ALA A 342 -8.94 15.93 0.63
CA ALA A 342 -9.55 17.25 0.67
C ALA A 342 -10.84 17.21 1.49
N THR A 343 -11.17 18.27 2.21
CA THR A 343 -12.43 18.43 2.91
C THR A 343 -12.83 19.90 2.89
N GLY A 344 -14.11 20.18 2.64
CA GLY A 344 -14.57 21.57 2.54
C GLY A 344 -16.05 21.72 2.40
N ARG A 345 -16.51 22.98 2.56
CA ARG A 345 -17.91 23.35 2.45
C ARG A 345 -18.28 23.69 1.01
N VAL A 346 -19.35 23.11 0.50
CA VAL A 346 -19.90 23.41 -0.84
C VAL A 346 -20.43 24.83 -0.85
N VAL A 347 -19.90 25.67 -1.71
CA VAL A 347 -20.35 27.07 -1.88
C VAL A 347 -21.10 27.28 -3.19
N ALA A 348 -20.79 26.48 -4.22
CA ALA A 348 -21.48 26.52 -5.49
C ALA A 348 -21.56 25.15 -6.14
N LEU A 349 -22.55 24.96 -6.99
CA LEU A 349 -22.73 23.80 -7.85
C LEU A 349 -22.74 24.30 -9.31
N PHE A 350 -21.90 23.66 -10.15
CA PHE A 350 -21.90 23.90 -11.59
C PHE A 350 -22.55 22.71 -12.29
N GLN A 351 -23.55 22.97 -13.13
CA GLN A 351 -24.23 21.94 -13.90
C GLN A 351 -23.45 21.68 -15.18
N GLY A 352 -22.80 20.53 -15.25
CA GLY A 352 -21.94 20.10 -16.33
C GLY A 352 -20.72 19.32 -15.83
N SER A 353 -19.93 18.78 -16.75
CA SER A 353 -18.63 18.17 -16.51
C SER A 353 -17.51 19.15 -16.85
N LEU A 354 -16.33 18.98 -16.28
CA LEU A 354 -15.15 19.76 -16.65
C LEU A 354 -14.64 19.33 -18.03
N SER A 355 -14.49 20.28 -18.93
CA SER A 355 -14.00 20.10 -20.32
C SER A 355 -13.23 21.34 -20.77
N ASP A 356 -12.64 21.30 -21.97
CA ASP A 356 -12.00 22.47 -22.57
C ASP A 356 -13.01 23.62 -22.80
N ASP A 357 -14.29 23.29 -23.05
CA ASP A 357 -15.36 24.29 -23.30
C ASP A 357 -15.90 24.88 -21.99
N THR A 358 -15.91 24.09 -20.90
CA THR A 358 -16.56 24.52 -19.63
C THR A 358 -15.57 25.02 -18.58
N VAL A 359 -14.25 24.85 -18.77
CA VAL A 359 -13.25 25.28 -17.79
C VAL A 359 -13.31 26.78 -17.53
N GLN A 360 -13.64 27.59 -18.55
CA GLN A 360 -13.75 29.03 -18.41
C GLN A 360 -14.97 29.43 -17.55
N ASP A 361 -16.10 28.77 -17.74
CA ASP A 361 -17.31 29.01 -16.92
C ASP A 361 -17.07 28.64 -15.44
N VAL A 362 -16.29 27.55 -15.21
CA VAL A 362 -15.90 27.16 -13.84
C VAL A 362 -14.97 28.22 -13.23
N VAL A 363 -14.06 28.81 -14.01
CA VAL A 363 -13.19 29.90 -13.54
C VAL A 363 -14.04 31.13 -13.15
N GLU A 364 -15.01 31.50 -14.00
CA GLU A 364 -15.88 32.66 -13.73
C GLU A 364 -16.71 32.44 -12.46
N LEU A 365 -17.29 31.26 -12.29
CA LEU A 365 -17.98 30.88 -11.06
C LEU A 365 -17.05 30.90 -9.83
N ALA A 366 -15.80 30.45 -9.97
CA ALA A 366 -14.82 30.51 -8.89
C ALA A 366 -14.47 31.97 -8.50
N ILE A 367 -14.37 32.88 -9.49
CA ILE A 367 -14.15 34.31 -9.26
C ILE A 367 -15.35 34.93 -8.53
N GLU A 368 -16.60 34.64 -8.99
CA GLU A 368 -17.84 35.11 -8.33
C GLU A 368 -17.84 34.70 -6.85
N HIS A 369 -17.39 33.49 -6.54
CA HIS A 369 -17.33 33.00 -5.19
C HIS A 369 -16.02 33.34 -4.44
N ARG A 370 -15.19 34.28 -4.98
CA ARG A 370 -13.98 34.85 -4.36
C ARG A 370 -12.89 33.83 -4.03
N PHE A 371 -12.69 32.84 -4.91
CA PHE A 371 -11.55 31.94 -4.79
C PHE A 371 -10.25 32.60 -5.27
N SER A 372 -9.18 32.43 -4.48
CA SER A 372 -7.79 32.76 -4.85
C SER A 372 -7.05 31.53 -5.39
N SER A 373 -7.51 30.33 -5.06
CA SER A 373 -6.94 29.06 -5.52
C SER A 373 -8.02 27.98 -5.54
N LEU A 374 -8.03 27.16 -6.60
CA LEU A 374 -8.95 26.04 -6.73
C LEU A 374 -8.24 24.82 -7.29
N LYS A 375 -8.08 23.78 -6.48
CA LYS A 375 -7.39 22.54 -6.85
C LYS A 375 -8.35 21.51 -7.46
N LEU A 376 -7.95 20.90 -8.57
CA LEU A 376 -8.73 19.81 -9.17
C LEU A 376 -8.64 18.54 -8.33
N ARG A 377 -9.77 18.06 -7.83
CA ARG A 377 -9.92 16.83 -7.04
C ARG A 377 -10.94 15.88 -7.67
N LEU A 378 -11.00 15.83 -8.98
CA LEU A 378 -11.87 14.97 -9.78
C LEU A 378 -11.04 14.07 -10.72
N ALA A 379 -11.67 13.06 -11.30
CA ALA A 379 -11.05 12.24 -12.33
C ALA A 379 -10.91 13.07 -13.61
N THR A 380 -9.69 13.23 -14.08
CA THR A 380 -9.38 13.97 -15.32
C THR A 380 -8.47 13.12 -16.20
N PRO A 381 -8.58 13.23 -17.53
CA PRO A 381 -7.59 12.64 -18.42
C PRO A 381 -6.19 13.19 -18.06
N PRO A 382 -5.16 12.34 -17.91
CA PRO A 382 -3.84 12.77 -17.46
C PRO A 382 -3.22 13.87 -18.33
N GLU A 383 -3.48 13.84 -19.63
CA GLU A 383 -3.01 14.81 -20.63
C GLU A 383 -3.72 16.18 -20.53
N ARG A 384 -4.94 16.23 -19.98
CA ARG A 384 -5.74 17.46 -19.82
C ARG A 384 -5.58 18.12 -18.46
N GLN A 385 -5.30 17.33 -17.43
CA GLN A 385 -5.22 17.82 -16.05
C GLN A 385 -4.26 19.02 -15.89
N PRO A 386 -3.02 19.04 -16.45
CA PRO A 386 -2.13 20.19 -16.33
C PRO A 386 -2.68 21.45 -16.99
N ALA A 387 -3.35 21.32 -18.15
CA ALA A 387 -3.92 22.45 -18.88
C ALA A 387 -5.07 23.09 -18.09
N TRP A 388 -6.01 22.27 -17.59
CA TRP A 388 -7.15 22.77 -16.81
C TRP A 388 -6.74 23.34 -15.45
N GLN A 389 -5.81 22.68 -14.72
CA GLN A 389 -5.28 23.24 -13.49
C GLN A 389 -4.54 24.55 -13.76
N GLY A 390 -3.74 24.60 -14.83
CA GLY A 390 -3.02 25.82 -15.23
C GLY A 390 -3.95 26.96 -15.65
N ALA A 391 -5.12 26.69 -16.22
CA ALA A 391 -6.14 27.71 -16.52
C ALA A 391 -6.70 28.32 -15.23
N LEU A 392 -7.06 27.47 -14.24
CA LEU A 392 -7.50 27.91 -12.91
C LEU A 392 -6.42 28.73 -12.21
N ASP A 393 -5.20 28.22 -12.14
CA ASP A 393 -4.09 28.89 -11.42
C ASP A 393 -3.77 30.27 -12.03
N ARG A 394 -3.72 30.39 -13.37
CA ARG A 394 -3.42 31.68 -14.04
C ARG A 394 -4.50 32.73 -13.82
N GLN A 395 -5.77 32.32 -13.78
CA GLN A 395 -6.87 33.29 -13.70
C GLN A 395 -7.28 33.64 -12.26
N LEU A 396 -6.98 32.77 -11.30
CA LEU A 396 -7.28 33.01 -9.89
C LEU A 396 -6.10 33.63 -9.15
N ASN A 397 -4.85 33.30 -9.51
CA ASN A 397 -3.66 33.89 -8.90
C ASN A 397 -3.60 35.41 -9.14
N GLY A 398 -3.32 36.16 -8.08
CA GLY A 398 -3.20 37.64 -8.12
C GLY A 398 -4.51 38.40 -8.05
N ARG A 399 -5.66 37.72 -7.99
CA ARG A 399 -6.93 38.36 -7.66
C ARG A 399 -7.14 38.42 -6.15
N SER A 400 -7.86 39.41 -5.66
CA SER A 400 -8.15 39.63 -4.24
C SER A 400 -9.16 38.61 -3.66
N GLY A 401 -9.07 37.36 -4.07
CA GLY A 401 -9.84 36.25 -3.48
C GLY A 401 -9.26 35.87 -2.11
N GLU A 402 -10.13 35.51 -1.17
CA GLU A 402 -9.75 35.18 0.21
C GLU A 402 -9.87 33.68 0.50
N ARG A 403 -10.31 32.90 -0.49
CA ARG A 403 -10.68 31.49 -0.30
C ARG A 403 -9.78 30.56 -1.11
N GLU A 404 -9.23 29.60 -0.44
CA GLU A 404 -8.65 28.43 -1.09
C GLU A 404 -9.66 27.30 -1.10
N GLY A 405 -9.61 26.42 -2.11
CA GLY A 405 -10.54 25.34 -2.20
C GLY A 405 -10.23 24.29 -3.25
N PHE A 406 -11.21 23.45 -3.50
CA PHE A 406 -11.09 22.38 -4.48
C PHE A 406 -12.37 22.18 -5.28
N LEU A 407 -12.20 21.66 -6.49
CA LEU A 407 -13.26 21.24 -7.37
C LEU A 407 -13.38 19.72 -7.32
N ALA A 408 -14.53 19.21 -6.89
CA ALA A 408 -14.88 17.80 -6.95
C ALA A 408 -15.99 17.56 -7.97
N GLN A 409 -16.19 16.32 -8.40
CA GLN A 409 -17.27 15.94 -9.28
C GLN A 409 -18.20 14.98 -8.56
N HIS A 410 -19.50 15.24 -8.63
CA HIS A 410 -20.49 14.30 -8.16
C HIS A 410 -20.59 13.09 -9.10
N PRO A 411 -20.87 11.87 -8.59
CA PRO A 411 -20.89 10.64 -9.38
C PRO A 411 -21.87 10.61 -10.55
N ASN A 412 -22.91 11.48 -10.52
CA ASN A 412 -23.81 11.60 -11.66
C ASN A 412 -23.13 12.09 -12.96
N GLY A 413 -21.86 12.52 -12.86
CA GLY A 413 -21.06 13.01 -13.98
C GLY A 413 -21.41 14.40 -14.51
N HIS A 414 -22.50 14.98 -14.02
CA HIS A 414 -23.08 16.22 -14.54
C HIS A 414 -23.13 17.37 -13.53
N THR A 415 -22.52 17.21 -12.37
CA THR A 415 -22.47 18.26 -11.34
C THR A 415 -21.06 18.38 -10.78
N LEU A 416 -20.48 19.56 -10.89
CA LEU A 416 -19.22 19.92 -10.24
C LEU A 416 -19.51 20.67 -8.93
N LEU A 417 -18.71 20.38 -7.91
CA LEU A 417 -18.85 20.90 -6.56
C LEU A 417 -17.66 21.82 -6.27
N LEU A 418 -17.92 23.11 -6.12
CA LEU A 418 -16.93 24.09 -5.68
C LEU A 418 -16.93 24.14 -4.15
N CYS A 419 -15.86 23.68 -3.55
CA CYS A 419 -15.73 23.55 -2.09
C CYS A 419 -14.65 24.50 -1.56
N VAL A 420 -14.98 25.29 -0.53
CA VAL A 420 -13.96 26.05 0.26
C VAL A 420 -13.27 25.09 1.20
N ASP A 421 -11.94 25.07 1.16
CA ASP A 421 -11.13 24.17 1.98
C ASP A 421 -11.35 24.49 3.47
N ALA A 422 -11.70 23.46 4.24
CA ALA A 422 -11.88 23.59 5.69
C ALA A 422 -10.55 23.62 6.47
N VAL A 423 -9.45 23.23 5.83
CA VAL A 423 -8.11 23.20 6.43
C VAL A 423 -7.40 24.56 6.36
N SER A 424 -7.85 25.45 5.45
CA SER A 424 -7.23 26.76 5.22
C SER A 424 -7.74 27.90 6.12
N ASN A 425 -8.70 27.62 7.00
CA ASN A 425 -9.14 28.61 7.99
C ASN A 425 -8.51 28.29 9.35
N PRO A 426 -7.68 29.22 9.91
CA PRO A 426 -7.11 29.10 11.25
C PRO A 426 -8.16 29.16 12.35
#